data_2fbbadc3f20b5de406cd49008aff88d5
#
_entry.id   2fbbadc3f20b5de406cd49008aff88d5
#
_cell.length_a   1.000
_cell.length_b   1.000
_cell.length_c   1.000
_cell.angle_alpha   90.00
_cell.angle_beta   90.00
_cell.angle_gamma   90.00
#
_symmetry.space_group_name_H-M   'P 1'
#
loop_
_entity.id
_entity.type
_entity.pdbx_description
1 polymer ?
#
loop_
_entity_poly.entity_id
_entity_poly.type
_entity_poly.pdbx_seq_one_letter_code
_entity_poly.pdbx_strand_id
1 'polypeptide(L)'
;MQVLYVVEFSVTPRHAGVDPYRATLDSVTSWLTFLAERDLDGQLLESSGDMALSPNLAGASRTAMWEVAGTDDTKAVRVEIRDDSPDSGAAFVTRVTVGRIGAATTIRVSMARESSPIWLSPAPAADIRQPGIVRSLLENVRIILSIVGQEQDGRYIQVRTDPEVHTLASAIQKPTRLPILLVHTRTLPALATARQVAGKLVGLVRVVTLDYRASRALDAELPGYAPPRAGARLIWSDPSARSITFDDLRVNVDDPDVLRSDLMRLLAPVSVLARGLDHAYREARRAEIVDRDRDARARAEQAAAEGDLVAEAAALRAEVSAARANAEEWQRLATDEEQRADRFQAQAGKVPDLEAQIEQLTIALLAIPPASEQDDTTETDPWDGLPELVSGDSDSAENLILHLEDASSGHIAFTDRAVTTWKKCKYPFSGEMTECLVKLARVAAALYDGAERSYPHLDTWIRDEFDLKVSLQDDTIEKNSKMRYFDYDGATHDRTPHVKVRDHAPPSQVGRIHFALHHEGRRLIVDHVGLKLY
;
A
#
# COMPACT_ATOMS: atom_id res chain seq x y z
N MET A 1 -5.23 -12.27 26.00
CA MET A 1 -5.20 -12.06 24.53
C MET A 1 -4.38 -10.81 24.23
N GLN A 2 -3.35 -10.90 23.38
CA GLN A 2 -2.52 -9.78 22.95
C GLN A 2 -2.95 -9.35 21.55
N VAL A 3 -3.42 -8.11 21.38
CA VAL A 3 -3.75 -7.57 20.06
C VAL A 3 -2.43 -7.21 19.36
N LEU A 4 -2.27 -7.69 18.13
CA LEU A 4 -1.05 -7.55 17.33
C LEU A 4 -1.21 -6.52 16.20
N TYR A 5 -2.42 -6.39 15.65
CA TYR A 5 -2.69 -5.62 14.44
C TYR A 5 -4.13 -5.10 14.47
N VAL A 6 -4.36 -3.87 14.04
CA VAL A 6 -5.70 -3.29 13.87
C VAL A 6 -5.72 -2.33 12.68
N VAL A 7 -6.69 -2.51 11.79
CA VAL A 7 -7.05 -1.50 10.77
C VAL A 7 -8.54 -1.23 10.80
N GLU A 8 -8.93 -0.03 10.42
CA GLU A 8 -10.32 0.38 10.34
C GLU A 8 -10.51 1.31 9.15
N PHE A 9 -11.53 1.02 8.35
CA PHE A 9 -11.89 1.77 7.16
C PHE A 9 -13.30 2.29 7.25
N SER A 10 -13.53 3.49 6.75
CA SER A 10 -14.85 3.93 6.33
C SER A 10 -15.17 3.29 4.98
N VAL A 11 -16.40 2.84 4.81
CA VAL A 11 -16.86 2.18 3.58
C VAL A 11 -17.93 3.05 2.93
N THR A 12 -17.73 3.37 1.66
CA THR A 12 -18.69 4.12 0.86
C THR A 12 -19.06 3.35 -0.41
N PRO A 13 -20.26 3.55 -0.96
CA PRO A 13 -20.63 2.89 -2.20
C PRO A 13 -19.86 3.49 -3.39
N ARG A 14 -19.42 2.65 -4.32
CA ARG A 14 -18.81 3.12 -5.58
C ARG A 14 -19.84 3.60 -6.59
N HIS A 15 -21.07 3.09 -6.52
CA HIS A 15 -22.16 3.44 -7.42
C HIS A 15 -23.42 3.73 -6.63
N ALA A 16 -24.28 4.61 -7.18
CA ALA A 16 -25.59 4.90 -6.59
C ALA A 16 -26.45 3.63 -6.47
N GLY A 17 -27.18 3.51 -5.36
CA GLY A 17 -28.05 2.37 -5.10
C GLY A 17 -27.38 1.14 -4.45
N VAL A 18 -26.07 1.17 -4.23
CA VAL A 18 -25.38 0.12 -3.45
C VAL A 18 -25.46 0.45 -1.96
N ASP A 19 -25.94 -0.48 -1.15
CA ASP A 19 -25.81 -0.42 0.31
C ASP A 19 -24.41 -0.88 0.71
N PRO A 20 -23.55 0.03 1.23
CA PRO A 20 -22.17 -0.31 1.57
C PRO A 20 -22.09 -1.32 2.73
N TYR A 21 -23.04 -1.29 3.66
CA TYR A 21 -23.10 -2.23 4.78
C TYR A 21 -23.32 -3.65 4.26
N ARG A 22 -24.36 -3.85 3.43
CA ARG A 22 -24.67 -5.16 2.84
C ARG A 22 -23.53 -5.65 1.94
N ALA A 23 -23.02 -4.79 1.08
CA ALA A 23 -21.91 -5.15 0.20
C ALA A 23 -20.64 -5.55 0.97
N THR A 24 -20.42 -4.96 2.16
CA THR A 24 -19.31 -5.36 3.04
C THR A 24 -19.56 -6.71 3.70
N LEU A 25 -20.78 -6.97 4.18
CA LEU A 25 -21.16 -8.28 4.72
C LEU A 25 -21.03 -9.38 3.68
N ASP A 26 -21.41 -9.12 2.41
CA ASP A 26 -21.23 -10.06 1.31
C ASP A 26 -19.74 -10.44 1.11
N SER A 27 -18.82 -9.47 1.27
CA SER A 27 -17.38 -9.74 1.22
C SER A 27 -16.91 -10.62 2.38
N VAL A 28 -17.45 -10.39 3.59
CA VAL A 28 -17.13 -11.20 4.77
C VAL A 28 -17.68 -12.62 4.60
N THR A 29 -18.91 -12.78 4.10
CA THR A 29 -19.52 -14.08 3.81
C THR A 29 -18.70 -14.83 2.75
N SER A 30 -18.30 -14.16 1.67
CA SER A 30 -17.44 -14.76 0.64
C SER A 30 -16.09 -15.22 1.18
N TRP A 31 -15.50 -14.43 2.09
CA TRP A 31 -14.27 -14.82 2.77
C TRP A 31 -14.47 -16.03 3.70
N LEU A 32 -15.58 -16.10 4.43
CA LEU A 32 -15.94 -17.29 5.24
C LEU A 32 -16.16 -18.52 4.36
N THR A 33 -16.85 -18.37 3.21
CA THR A 33 -17.03 -19.42 2.19
C THR A 33 -15.67 -19.96 1.73
N PHE A 34 -14.73 -19.09 1.43
CA PHE A 34 -13.36 -19.49 1.06
C PHE A 34 -12.65 -20.28 2.18
N LEU A 35 -12.79 -19.85 3.44
CA LEU A 35 -12.17 -20.52 4.59
C LEU A 35 -12.87 -21.83 4.97
N ALA A 36 -14.17 -21.95 4.69
CA ALA A 36 -14.96 -23.14 4.96
C ALA A 36 -14.84 -24.19 3.83
N GLU A 37 -14.29 -23.80 2.66
CA GLU A 37 -14.21 -24.63 1.44
C GLU A 37 -15.58 -25.22 1.03
N ARG A 38 -16.66 -24.50 1.33
CA ARG A 38 -18.04 -24.86 0.98
C ARG A 38 -18.90 -23.61 0.84
N ASP A 39 -19.95 -23.70 0.04
CA ASP A 39 -20.91 -22.60 -0.14
C ASP A 39 -21.66 -22.33 1.17
N LEU A 40 -21.75 -21.05 1.53
CA LEU A 40 -22.47 -20.56 2.68
C LEU A 40 -23.66 -19.70 2.22
N ASP A 41 -24.73 -19.70 3.02
CA ASP A 41 -25.88 -18.85 2.78
C ASP A 41 -25.50 -17.37 2.81
N GLY A 42 -25.96 -16.60 1.81
CA GLY A 42 -25.76 -15.15 1.77
C GLY A 42 -26.38 -14.40 2.94
N GLN A 43 -27.32 -15.01 3.67
CA GLN A 43 -27.95 -14.45 4.88
C GLN A 43 -27.29 -14.91 6.19
N LEU A 44 -26.21 -15.68 6.12
CA LEU A 44 -25.50 -16.24 7.28
C LEU A 44 -25.28 -15.23 8.41
N LEU A 45 -24.88 -14.02 8.05
CA LEU A 45 -24.52 -12.94 8.99
C LEU A 45 -25.73 -12.07 9.43
N GLU A 46 -26.96 -12.48 9.17
CA GLU A 46 -28.17 -11.79 9.64
C GLU A 46 -28.58 -12.20 11.09
N SER A 47 -28.08 -13.34 11.54
CA SER A 47 -28.26 -13.83 12.92
C SER A 47 -26.95 -14.32 13.49
N SER A 48 -26.78 -14.28 14.81
CA SER A 48 -25.60 -14.79 15.50
C SER A 48 -25.46 -16.30 15.34
N GLY A 49 -24.22 -16.80 15.28
CA GLY A 49 -23.94 -18.22 15.10
C GLY A 49 -22.46 -18.56 15.19
N ASP A 50 -22.18 -19.83 14.97
CA ASP A 50 -20.82 -20.37 14.93
C ASP A 50 -20.71 -21.53 13.93
N MET A 51 -19.50 -21.85 13.50
CA MET A 51 -19.21 -23.01 12.67
C MET A 51 -17.75 -23.43 12.73
N ALA A 52 -17.50 -24.71 12.44
CA ALA A 52 -16.17 -25.19 12.11
C ALA A 52 -15.81 -24.79 10.67
N LEU A 53 -14.56 -24.37 10.47
CA LEU A 53 -13.96 -24.08 9.18
C LEU A 53 -13.00 -25.21 8.77
N SER A 54 -12.58 -25.20 7.50
CA SER A 54 -11.54 -26.12 7.06
C SER A 54 -10.23 -25.86 7.82
N PRO A 55 -9.48 -26.92 8.16
CA PRO A 55 -8.21 -26.78 8.85
C PRO A 55 -7.27 -25.80 8.12
N ASN A 56 -6.41 -25.14 8.87
CA ASN A 56 -5.40 -24.27 8.25
C ASN A 56 -4.34 -25.09 7.50
N LEU A 57 -3.42 -24.40 6.81
CA LEU A 57 -2.35 -25.05 6.04
C LEU A 57 -1.44 -25.97 6.87
N ALA A 58 -1.39 -25.78 8.18
CA ALA A 58 -0.65 -26.65 9.12
C ALA A 58 -1.51 -27.82 9.66
N GLY A 59 -2.76 -27.95 9.18
CA GLY A 59 -3.70 -29.01 9.60
C GLY A 59 -4.36 -28.75 10.97
N ALA A 60 -4.17 -27.58 11.57
CA ALA A 60 -4.77 -27.24 12.84
C ALA A 60 -6.22 -26.80 12.72
N SER A 61 -7.00 -26.97 13.79
CA SER A 61 -8.42 -26.63 13.83
C SER A 61 -8.63 -25.13 13.65
N ARG A 62 -9.72 -24.80 12.96
CA ARG A 62 -10.18 -23.45 12.74
C ARG A 62 -11.67 -23.35 13.00
N THR A 63 -12.08 -22.35 13.76
CA THR A 63 -13.50 -22.10 14.06
C THR A 63 -13.85 -20.64 13.78
N ALA A 64 -15.07 -20.40 13.33
CA ALA A 64 -15.65 -19.08 13.21
C ALA A 64 -16.84 -18.95 14.16
N MET A 65 -16.95 -17.81 14.81
CA MET A 65 -18.10 -17.39 15.60
C MET A 65 -18.47 -15.98 15.19
N TRP A 66 -19.76 -15.68 15.11
CA TRP A 66 -20.19 -14.31 14.82
C TRP A 66 -21.39 -13.92 15.66
N GLU A 67 -21.43 -12.64 15.95
CA GLU A 67 -22.46 -12.00 16.76
C GLU A 67 -23.02 -10.80 16.02
N VAL A 68 -24.35 -10.72 15.97
CA VAL A 68 -25.11 -9.59 15.44
C VAL A 68 -25.66 -8.80 16.60
N ALA A 69 -25.42 -7.51 16.63
CA ALA A 69 -25.86 -6.61 17.68
C ALA A 69 -26.49 -5.33 17.13
N GLY A 70 -27.36 -4.70 17.89
CA GLY A 70 -27.90 -3.38 17.62
C GLY A 70 -29.33 -3.35 17.13
N THR A 71 -29.71 -2.20 16.61
CA THR A 71 -31.04 -1.86 16.08
C THR A 71 -30.94 -1.59 14.57
N ASP A 72 -32.07 -1.19 13.93
CA ASP A 72 -32.07 -0.90 12.50
C ASP A 72 -31.15 0.27 12.11
N ASP A 73 -31.02 1.29 12.95
CA ASP A 73 -30.19 2.47 12.70
C ASP A 73 -28.73 2.29 13.13
N THR A 74 -28.47 1.40 14.11
CA THR A 74 -27.13 1.17 14.64
C THR A 74 -26.91 -0.32 14.79
N LYS A 75 -26.25 -0.90 13.79
CA LYS A 75 -25.98 -2.35 13.69
C LYS A 75 -24.50 -2.65 13.63
N ALA A 76 -24.10 -3.77 14.21
CA ALA A 76 -22.79 -4.33 13.99
C ALA A 76 -22.85 -5.86 13.90
N VAL A 77 -22.04 -6.41 12.99
CA VAL A 77 -21.72 -7.84 12.92
C VAL A 77 -20.25 -7.99 13.24
N ARG A 78 -19.95 -8.77 14.26
CA ARG A 78 -18.57 -9.12 14.64
C ARG A 78 -18.35 -10.59 14.36
N VAL A 79 -17.41 -10.88 13.46
CA VAL A 79 -16.93 -12.23 13.15
C VAL A 79 -15.60 -12.43 13.83
N GLU A 80 -15.43 -13.53 14.52
CA GLU A 80 -14.18 -13.95 15.15
C GLU A 80 -13.78 -15.31 14.60
N ILE A 81 -12.56 -15.38 14.03
CA ILE A 81 -11.97 -16.62 13.56
C ILE A 81 -10.83 -16.97 14.47
N ARG A 82 -10.86 -18.17 15.03
CA ARG A 82 -9.84 -18.75 15.85
C ARG A 82 -9.08 -19.80 15.06
N ASP A 83 -7.77 -19.56 14.90
CA ASP A 83 -6.81 -20.46 14.31
C ASP A 83 -5.91 -21.03 15.42
N ASP A 84 -6.02 -22.31 15.72
CA ASP A 84 -5.12 -22.97 16.67
C ASP A 84 -3.76 -23.21 16.00
N SER A 85 -2.66 -23.05 16.75
CA SER A 85 -1.32 -23.36 16.27
C SER A 85 -0.89 -24.71 16.84
N PRO A 86 -0.57 -25.71 16.00
CA PRO A 86 -0.22 -27.05 16.47
C PRO A 86 1.10 -27.07 17.26
N ASP A 87 2.03 -26.15 16.94
CA ASP A 87 3.40 -26.18 17.47
C ASP A 87 3.60 -25.34 18.73
N SER A 88 2.77 -24.34 18.98
CA SER A 88 3.04 -23.33 20.03
C SER A 88 2.01 -23.30 21.16
N GLY A 89 0.93 -24.08 21.07
CA GLY A 89 -0.18 -23.99 22.03
C GLY A 89 -0.84 -22.59 22.09
N ALA A 90 -0.51 -21.72 21.15
CA ALA A 90 -1.09 -20.39 20.98
C ALA A 90 -2.21 -20.46 19.95
N ALA A 91 -3.23 -19.63 20.09
CA ALA A 91 -4.24 -19.43 19.06
C ALA A 91 -4.13 -18.02 18.50
N PHE A 92 -4.29 -17.88 17.17
CA PHE A 92 -4.49 -16.59 16.53
C PHE A 92 -5.97 -16.32 16.38
N VAL A 93 -6.38 -15.13 16.75
CA VAL A 93 -7.77 -14.70 16.67
C VAL A 93 -7.85 -13.52 15.72
N THR A 94 -8.49 -13.73 14.57
CA THR A 94 -8.84 -12.66 13.63
C THR A 94 -10.26 -12.20 13.92
N ARG A 95 -10.43 -10.92 14.20
CA ARG A 95 -11.74 -10.32 14.46
C ARG A 95 -12.07 -9.29 13.40
N VAL A 96 -13.22 -9.43 12.79
CA VAL A 96 -13.77 -8.52 11.77
C VAL A 96 -15.08 -7.95 12.30
N THR A 97 -15.19 -6.63 12.38
CA THR A 97 -16.43 -5.95 12.74
C THR A 97 -16.89 -5.08 11.59
N VAL A 98 -18.06 -5.35 11.06
CA VAL A 98 -18.79 -4.48 10.13
C VAL A 98 -19.83 -3.73 10.91
N GLY A 99 -19.77 -2.40 10.92
CA GLY A 99 -20.70 -1.56 11.66
C GLY A 99 -21.41 -0.53 10.78
N ARG A 100 -22.67 -0.25 11.11
CA ARG A 100 -23.45 0.86 10.57
C ARG A 100 -23.94 1.71 11.71
N ILE A 101 -23.69 3.02 11.64
CA ILE A 101 -24.23 4.03 12.57
C ILE A 101 -24.86 5.12 11.70
N GLY A 102 -26.20 5.15 11.68
CA GLY A 102 -26.95 5.97 10.73
C GLY A 102 -26.58 5.62 9.28
N ALA A 103 -26.08 6.60 8.53
CA ALA A 103 -25.64 6.43 7.15
C ALA A 103 -24.19 5.96 7.01
N ALA A 104 -23.40 6.00 8.07
CA ALA A 104 -21.98 5.66 8.03
C ALA A 104 -21.76 4.16 8.18
N THR A 105 -20.97 3.58 7.28
CA THR A 105 -20.53 2.19 7.37
C THR A 105 -19.02 2.15 7.61
N THR A 106 -18.61 1.28 8.53
CA THR A 106 -17.21 1.05 8.86
C THR A 106 -16.90 -0.45 8.86
N ILE A 107 -15.66 -0.80 8.57
CA ILE A 107 -15.13 -2.13 8.79
C ILE A 107 -13.83 -2.05 9.56
N ARG A 108 -13.77 -2.83 10.64
CA ARG A 108 -12.59 -2.96 11.49
C ARG A 108 -12.07 -4.39 11.42
N VAL A 109 -10.78 -4.54 11.17
CA VAL A 109 -10.09 -5.84 11.13
C VAL A 109 -8.98 -5.81 12.15
N SER A 110 -8.95 -6.79 13.03
CA SER A 110 -7.91 -6.93 14.04
C SER A 110 -7.42 -8.37 14.12
N MET A 111 -6.17 -8.54 14.49
CA MET A 111 -5.57 -9.84 14.79
C MET A 111 -4.98 -9.82 16.19
N ALA A 112 -5.21 -10.86 16.93
CA ALA A 112 -4.70 -11.05 18.28
C ALA A 112 -4.12 -12.46 18.43
N ARG A 113 -3.26 -12.63 19.43
CA ARG A 113 -2.70 -13.91 19.85
C ARG A 113 -3.18 -14.22 21.26
N GLU A 114 -3.69 -15.41 21.45
CA GLU A 114 -3.86 -16.02 22.76
C GLU A 114 -2.67 -16.92 23.03
N SER A 115 -1.87 -16.56 24.00
CA SER A 115 -0.79 -17.40 24.48
C SER A 115 -1.15 -18.06 25.80
N SER A 116 -0.63 -19.25 26.05
CA SER A 116 -0.71 -19.84 27.39
C SER A 116 -0.15 -18.86 28.44
N PRO A 117 -0.80 -18.67 29.59
CA PRO A 117 -0.33 -17.75 30.62
C PRO A 117 1.07 -18.07 31.16
N ILE A 118 1.62 -19.24 30.82
CA ILE A 118 2.94 -19.72 31.25
C ILE A 118 4.07 -19.19 30.37
N TRP A 119 3.80 -18.72 29.13
CA TRP A 119 4.84 -18.33 28.18
C TRP A 119 4.70 -16.86 27.79
N LEU A 120 5.59 -16.02 28.30
CA LEU A 120 5.76 -14.64 27.80
C LEU A 120 6.76 -14.70 26.63
N SER A 121 6.25 -14.97 25.44
CA SER A 121 7.03 -14.93 24.21
C SER A 121 6.48 -13.88 23.27
N PRO A 122 7.32 -12.98 22.71
CA PRO A 122 6.86 -12.09 21.66
C PRO A 122 6.40 -12.91 20.44
N ALA A 123 5.34 -12.47 19.77
CA ALA A 123 4.98 -13.09 18.51
C ALA A 123 6.12 -12.88 17.50
N PRO A 124 6.62 -13.95 16.83
CA PRO A 124 7.55 -13.78 15.73
C PRO A 124 6.96 -12.83 14.68
N ALA A 125 7.79 -11.97 14.12
CA ALA A 125 7.28 -11.00 13.15
C ALA A 125 6.74 -11.65 11.86
N ALA A 126 7.23 -12.84 11.54
CA ALA A 126 6.70 -13.66 10.45
C ALA A 126 5.22 -14.05 10.65
N ASP A 127 4.76 -14.09 11.90
CA ASP A 127 3.39 -14.47 12.25
C ASP A 127 2.40 -13.32 12.09
N ILE A 128 2.89 -12.06 12.04
CA ILE A 128 2.03 -10.89 11.87
C ILE A 128 1.81 -10.65 10.38
N ARG A 129 0.68 -11.13 9.87
CA ARG A 129 0.25 -10.93 8.49
C ARG A 129 -1.08 -10.22 8.44
N GLN A 130 -1.30 -9.43 7.40
CA GLN A 130 -2.62 -8.84 7.16
C GLN A 130 -3.64 -9.96 6.88
N PRO A 131 -4.77 -10.00 7.60
CA PRO A 131 -5.83 -10.99 7.36
C PRO A 131 -6.36 -10.95 5.92
N GLY A 132 -6.64 -12.11 5.34
CA GLY A 132 -7.07 -12.25 3.95
C GLY A 132 -8.36 -11.51 3.60
N ILE A 133 -9.22 -11.24 4.58
CA ILE A 133 -10.44 -10.44 4.39
C ILE A 133 -10.14 -9.05 3.80
N VAL A 134 -9.01 -8.41 4.15
CA VAL A 134 -8.67 -7.08 3.61
C VAL A 134 -8.50 -7.15 2.09
N ARG A 135 -7.91 -8.22 1.58
CA ARG A 135 -7.82 -8.45 0.14
C ARG A 135 -9.20 -8.61 -0.51
N SER A 136 -10.08 -9.42 0.08
CA SER A 136 -11.45 -9.61 -0.42
C SER A 136 -12.24 -8.31 -0.47
N LEU A 137 -12.02 -7.41 0.49
CA LEU A 137 -12.62 -6.08 0.51
C LEU A 137 -12.08 -5.17 -0.60
N LEU A 138 -10.78 -5.21 -0.88
CA LEU A 138 -10.15 -4.45 -1.97
C LEU A 138 -10.60 -4.92 -3.36
N GLU A 139 -10.88 -6.22 -3.50
CA GLU A 139 -11.37 -6.83 -4.75
C GLU A 139 -12.87 -6.55 -4.98
N ASN A 140 -13.61 -6.06 -3.98
CA ASN A 140 -15.03 -5.74 -4.12
C ASN A 140 -15.25 -4.43 -4.87
N VAL A 141 -15.62 -4.54 -6.15
CA VAL A 141 -15.86 -3.39 -7.04
C VAL A 141 -17.06 -2.51 -6.68
N ARG A 142 -17.91 -2.93 -5.71
CA ARG A 142 -19.11 -2.19 -5.31
C ARG A 142 -18.85 -1.15 -4.23
N ILE A 143 -17.73 -1.25 -3.51
CA ILE A 143 -17.39 -0.40 -2.36
C ILE A 143 -16.05 0.30 -2.55
N ILE A 144 -15.86 1.37 -1.79
CA ILE A 144 -14.60 2.10 -1.65
C ILE A 144 -14.22 2.08 -0.18
N LEU A 145 -13.01 1.62 0.11
CA LEU A 145 -12.42 1.71 1.44
C LEU A 145 -11.66 3.03 1.57
N SER A 146 -11.87 3.75 2.66
CA SER A 146 -11.16 5.01 2.89
C SER A 146 -10.73 5.17 4.35
N ILE A 147 -9.66 5.94 4.56
CA ILE A 147 -9.22 6.39 5.88
C ILE A 147 -9.13 7.92 5.83
N VAL A 148 -9.93 8.59 6.66
CA VAL A 148 -10.06 10.06 6.68
C VAL A 148 -10.28 10.63 5.27
N GLY A 149 -11.20 10.00 4.51
CA GLY A 149 -11.57 10.43 3.16
C GLY A 149 -10.56 10.07 2.05
N GLN A 150 -9.45 9.43 2.37
CA GLN A 150 -8.46 8.97 1.40
C GLN A 150 -8.70 7.51 1.02
N GLU A 151 -8.94 7.24 -0.25
CA GLU A 151 -9.15 5.88 -0.77
C GLU A 151 -7.93 5.00 -0.50
N GLN A 152 -8.21 3.74 -0.14
CA GLN A 152 -7.25 2.69 0.15
C GLN A 152 -7.48 1.56 -0.85
N ASP A 153 -6.73 1.53 -1.94
CA ASP A 153 -6.87 0.57 -3.04
C ASP A 153 -5.78 -0.51 -3.05
N GLY A 154 -4.85 -0.46 -2.10
CA GLY A 154 -3.72 -1.40 -2.03
C GLY A 154 -2.65 -1.16 -3.09
N ARG A 155 -2.63 0.00 -3.73
CA ARG A 155 -1.64 0.39 -4.75
C ARG A 155 -0.68 1.43 -4.22
N TYR A 156 0.51 1.46 -4.79
CA TYR A 156 1.45 2.56 -4.57
C TYR A 156 1.13 3.74 -5.49
N ILE A 157 1.47 4.94 -5.03
CA ILE A 157 1.37 6.17 -5.82
C ILE A 157 2.72 6.40 -6.48
N GLN A 158 2.72 6.64 -7.78
CA GLN A 158 3.93 6.96 -8.51
C GLN A 158 4.05 8.48 -8.64
N VAL A 159 5.19 9.03 -8.25
CA VAL A 159 5.52 10.46 -8.34
C VAL A 159 6.69 10.60 -9.30
N ARG A 160 6.49 11.33 -10.40
CA ARG A 160 7.47 11.52 -11.48
C ARG A 160 7.66 12.97 -11.87
N THR A 161 6.64 13.82 -11.65
CA THR A 161 6.60 15.19 -12.13
C THR A 161 6.81 16.21 -11.01
N ASP A 162 7.32 17.38 -11.35
CA ASP A 162 7.57 18.43 -10.36
C ASP A 162 6.28 18.88 -9.61
N PRO A 163 5.09 19.01 -10.25
CA PRO A 163 3.84 19.27 -9.53
C PRO A 163 3.45 18.16 -8.54
N GLU A 164 3.69 16.89 -8.89
CA GLU A 164 3.44 15.77 -7.98
C GLU A 164 4.42 15.77 -6.80
N VAL A 165 5.69 16.10 -7.04
CA VAL A 165 6.69 16.28 -5.98
C VAL A 165 6.27 17.39 -5.02
N HIS A 166 5.83 18.55 -5.53
CA HIS A 166 5.31 19.63 -4.71
C HIS A 166 4.10 19.21 -3.86
N THR A 167 3.18 18.45 -4.47
CA THR A 167 2.02 17.89 -3.77
C THR A 167 2.44 16.93 -2.66
N LEU A 168 3.41 16.05 -2.94
CA LEU A 168 3.97 15.12 -1.96
C LEU A 168 4.68 15.87 -0.82
N ALA A 169 5.52 16.86 -1.13
CA ALA A 169 6.21 17.71 -0.14
C ALA A 169 5.22 18.39 0.80
N SER A 170 4.15 18.97 0.23
CA SER A 170 3.06 19.57 1.01
C SER A 170 2.32 18.54 1.87
N ALA A 171 2.16 17.30 1.42
CA ALA A 171 1.53 16.23 2.19
C ALA A 171 2.41 15.75 3.35
N ILE A 172 3.73 15.68 3.15
CA ILE A 172 4.70 15.30 4.20
C ILE A 172 4.73 16.31 5.34
N GLN A 173 4.59 17.60 5.03
CA GLN A 173 4.61 18.67 6.04
C GLN A 173 3.34 18.74 6.89
N LYS A 174 2.26 18.08 6.47
CA LYS A 174 0.98 18.08 7.19
C LYS A 174 0.80 16.80 7.98
N PRO A 175 0.21 16.83 9.18
CA PRO A 175 -0.16 15.64 9.91
C PRO A 175 -1.07 14.77 9.03
N THR A 176 -0.66 13.55 8.77
CA THR A 176 -1.44 12.58 8.01
C THR A 176 -1.98 11.49 8.93
N ARG A 177 -3.07 10.80 8.54
CA ARG A 177 -3.58 9.69 9.32
C ARG A 177 -2.71 8.43 9.20
N LEU A 178 -2.00 8.28 8.10
CA LEU A 178 -1.11 7.15 7.84
C LEU A 178 0.33 7.63 7.63
N PRO A 179 1.32 6.87 8.09
CA PRO A 179 2.71 7.05 7.68
C PRO A 179 2.85 6.95 6.16
N ILE A 180 3.88 7.60 5.62
CA ILE A 180 4.22 7.55 4.19
C ILE A 180 5.54 6.78 4.04
N LEU A 181 5.56 5.76 3.20
CA LEU A 181 6.77 5.06 2.78
C LEU A 181 7.18 5.58 1.40
N LEU A 182 8.29 6.27 1.33
CA LEU A 182 8.94 6.66 0.07
C LEU A 182 9.88 5.56 -0.35
N VAL A 183 9.77 5.08 -1.59
CA VAL A 183 10.63 4.04 -2.17
C VAL A 183 11.31 4.61 -3.39
N HIS A 184 12.65 4.60 -3.42
CA HIS A 184 13.42 4.96 -4.60
C HIS A 184 13.44 3.77 -5.56
N THR A 185 12.80 3.92 -6.72
CA THR A 185 12.68 2.85 -7.71
C THR A 185 13.82 2.91 -8.70
N ARG A 186 14.88 2.16 -8.42
CA ARG A 186 16.01 2.00 -9.34
C ARG A 186 15.90 0.73 -10.19
N THR A 187 15.22 -0.29 -9.68
CA THR A 187 15.20 -1.64 -10.27
C THR A 187 13.82 -2.26 -10.19
N LEU A 188 13.58 -3.32 -10.97
CA LEU A 188 12.34 -4.12 -10.88
C LEU A 188 12.08 -4.72 -9.49
N PRO A 189 13.10 -5.25 -8.76
CA PRO A 189 12.89 -5.68 -7.37
C PRO A 189 12.34 -4.58 -6.48
N ALA A 190 12.82 -3.33 -6.60
CA ALA A 190 12.29 -2.20 -5.81
C ALA A 190 10.81 -1.92 -6.12
N LEU A 191 10.41 -2.00 -7.39
CA LEU A 191 8.99 -1.88 -7.78
C LEU A 191 8.15 -3.04 -7.25
N ALA A 192 8.66 -4.29 -7.30
CA ALA A 192 8.00 -5.47 -6.74
C ALA A 192 7.82 -5.32 -5.22
N THR A 193 8.85 -4.85 -4.52
CA THR A 193 8.81 -4.55 -3.07
C THR A 193 7.77 -3.48 -2.76
N ALA A 194 7.75 -2.36 -3.50
CA ALA A 194 6.74 -1.30 -3.33
C ALA A 194 5.31 -1.84 -3.53
N ARG A 195 5.09 -2.65 -4.57
CA ARG A 195 3.80 -3.30 -4.86
C ARG A 195 3.37 -4.25 -3.74
N GLN A 196 4.29 -5.07 -3.24
CA GLN A 196 4.03 -6.02 -2.15
C GLN A 196 3.68 -5.29 -0.85
N VAL A 197 4.44 -4.25 -0.49
CA VAL A 197 4.19 -3.44 0.70
C VAL A 197 2.82 -2.75 0.58
N ALA A 198 2.52 -2.10 -0.55
CA ALA A 198 1.25 -1.42 -0.76
C ALA A 198 0.05 -2.37 -0.63
N GLY A 199 0.13 -3.57 -1.22
CA GLY A 199 -0.95 -4.55 -1.19
C GLY A 199 -1.11 -5.30 0.14
N LYS A 200 -0.05 -5.39 0.96
CA LYS A 200 -0.04 -6.18 2.20
C LYS A 200 -0.07 -5.35 3.49
N LEU A 201 0.11 -4.03 3.40
CA LEU A 201 0.07 -3.11 4.55
C LEU A 201 -1.02 -2.04 4.39
N VAL A 202 -2.11 -2.40 3.71
CA VAL A 202 -3.27 -1.50 3.50
C VAL A 202 -3.83 -1.01 4.83
N GLY A 203 -3.99 0.30 4.94
CA GLY A 203 -4.47 0.93 6.19
C GLY A 203 -3.41 1.12 7.27
N LEU A 204 -2.16 0.70 7.04
CA LEU A 204 -1.02 0.93 7.94
C LEU A 204 -0.04 1.96 7.38
N VAL A 205 0.19 1.98 6.08
CA VAL A 205 1.16 2.86 5.42
C VAL A 205 0.68 3.23 4.02
N ARG A 206 1.02 4.41 3.58
CA ARG A 206 0.83 4.87 2.19
C ARG A 206 2.17 4.76 1.45
N VAL A 207 2.20 3.98 0.38
CA VAL A 207 3.43 3.76 -0.39
C VAL A 207 3.49 4.72 -1.56
N VAL A 208 4.60 5.42 -1.70
CA VAL A 208 4.90 6.36 -2.79
C VAL A 208 6.22 5.96 -3.41
N THR A 209 6.26 5.84 -4.72
CA THR A 209 7.49 5.55 -5.46
C THR A 209 8.01 6.81 -6.14
N LEU A 210 9.33 6.97 -6.11
CA LEU A 210 10.06 8.10 -6.68
C LEU A 210 11.16 7.55 -7.60
N ASP A 211 11.25 8.08 -8.79
CA ASP A 211 12.42 7.89 -9.64
C ASP A 211 13.59 8.78 -9.18
N TYR A 212 14.72 8.71 -9.85
CA TYR A 212 15.90 9.50 -9.52
C TYR A 212 15.61 11.00 -9.52
N ARG A 213 14.88 11.49 -10.54
CA ARG A 213 14.58 12.92 -10.70
C ARG A 213 13.63 13.42 -9.60
N ALA A 214 12.53 12.70 -9.40
CA ALA A 214 11.55 13.05 -8.36
C ALA A 214 12.17 13.00 -6.96
N SER A 215 13.07 12.05 -6.70
CA SER A 215 13.81 11.96 -5.44
C SER A 215 14.71 13.18 -5.22
N ARG A 216 15.45 13.61 -6.25
CA ARG A 216 16.27 14.82 -6.18
C ARG A 216 15.47 16.10 -6.05
N ALA A 217 14.35 16.20 -6.77
CA ALA A 217 13.45 17.34 -6.66
C ALA A 217 12.85 17.43 -5.25
N LEU A 218 12.47 16.30 -4.67
CA LEU A 218 11.99 16.24 -3.28
C LEU A 218 13.07 16.66 -2.28
N ASP A 219 14.32 16.22 -2.46
CA ASP A 219 15.42 16.59 -1.58
C ASP A 219 15.74 18.09 -1.66
N ALA A 220 15.60 18.69 -2.85
CA ALA A 220 15.76 20.13 -3.03
C ALA A 220 14.63 20.94 -2.35
N GLU A 221 13.39 20.45 -2.36
CA GLU A 221 12.23 21.10 -1.76
C GLU A 221 12.13 20.84 -0.24
N LEU A 222 12.42 19.60 0.19
CA LEU A 222 12.43 19.15 1.58
C LEU A 222 13.74 18.42 1.91
N PRO A 223 14.81 19.14 2.24
CA PRO A 223 16.12 18.52 2.54
C PRO A 223 16.02 17.45 3.64
N GLY A 224 16.58 16.28 3.38
CA GLY A 224 16.61 15.17 4.32
C GLY A 224 15.35 14.28 4.36
N TYR A 225 14.34 14.54 3.52
CA TYR A 225 13.13 13.71 3.42
C TYR A 225 13.14 12.75 2.24
N ALA A 226 13.98 12.96 1.24
CA ALA A 226 14.12 12.01 0.13
C ALA A 226 14.55 10.62 0.64
N PRO A 227 14.11 9.53 -0.01
CA PRO A 227 14.60 8.19 0.31
C PRO A 227 16.09 8.08 -0.06
N PRO A 228 16.87 7.22 0.63
CA PRO A 228 18.23 6.89 0.20
C PRO A 228 18.22 6.35 -1.24
N ARG A 229 19.31 6.53 -1.97
CA ARG A 229 19.45 5.95 -3.31
C ARG A 229 19.25 4.44 -3.23
N ALA A 230 18.39 3.91 -4.10
CA ALA A 230 17.99 2.49 -4.13
C ALA A 230 17.35 1.95 -2.84
N GLY A 231 17.00 2.83 -1.89
CA GLY A 231 16.42 2.47 -0.60
C GLY A 231 15.00 2.98 -0.40
N ALA A 232 14.55 3.01 0.86
CA ALA A 232 13.26 3.54 1.24
C ALA A 232 13.34 4.40 2.51
N ARG A 233 12.35 5.27 2.71
CA ARG A 233 12.19 6.10 3.91
C ARG A 233 10.77 6.06 4.41
N LEU A 234 10.57 5.65 5.66
CA LEU A 234 9.30 5.74 6.36
C LEU A 234 9.21 7.09 7.08
N ILE A 235 8.20 7.86 6.74
CA ILE A 235 7.86 9.15 7.37
C ILE A 235 6.59 8.93 8.19
N TRP A 236 6.64 9.26 9.46
CA TRP A 236 5.50 9.11 10.37
C TRP A 236 4.40 10.12 10.07
N SER A 237 3.17 9.82 10.51
CA SER A 237 2.03 10.74 10.43
C SER A 237 2.19 12.01 11.27
N ASP A 238 3.07 12.00 12.26
CA ASP A 238 3.56 13.18 12.97
C ASP A 238 4.88 13.63 12.34
N PRO A 239 4.93 14.81 11.70
CA PRO A 239 6.14 15.32 11.07
C PRO A 239 7.31 15.56 12.03
N SER A 240 7.04 15.69 13.34
CA SER A 240 8.08 15.87 14.36
C SER A 240 8.81 14.56 14.70
N ALA A 241 8.21 13.42 14.39
CA ALA A 241 8.80 12.11 14.63
C ALA A 241 9.93 11.83 13.61
N ARG A 242 11.06 11.30 14.09
CA ARG A 242 12.20 10.95 13.25
C ARG A 242 11.83 9.89 12.21
N SER A 243 12.09 10.16 10.94
CA SER A 243 11.91 9.20 9.85
C SER A 243 12.89 8.02 9.98
N ILE A 244 12.50 6.85 9.43
CA ILE A 244 13.32 5.64 9.42
C ILE A 244 13.72 5.35 7.98
N THR A 245 15.01 5.10 7.76
CA THR A 245 15.55 4.75 6.44
C THR A 245 15.83 3.24 6.35
N PHE A 246 15.62 2.70 5.16
CA PHE A 246 15.93 1.33 4.78
C PHE A 246 16.90 1.38 3.60
N ASP A 247 17.94 0.60 3.67
CA ASP A 247 18.99 0.54 2.65
C ASP A 247 18.58 -0.30 1.42
N ASP A 248 19.47 -0.36 0.46
CA ASP A 248 19.34 -1.14 -0.77
C ASP A 248 19.10 -2.63 -0.47
N LEU A 249 19.79 -3.19 0.53
CA LEU A 249 19.66 -4.60 0.93
C LEU A 249 18.27 -4.99 1.45
N ARG A 250 17.39 -4.02 1.70
CA ARG A 250 16.00 -4.23 2.13
C ARG A 250 14.98 -4.00 1.03
N VAL A 251 15.36 -3.26 0.00
CA VAL A 251 14.45 -2.79 -1.07
C VAL A 251 14.69 -3.53 -2.37
N ASN A 252 15.96 -3.72 -2.77
CA ASN A 252 16.35 -4.34 -4.03
C ASN A 252 16.73 -5.82 -3.87
N VAL A 253 15.92 -6.57 -3.15
CA VAL A 253 16.11 -8.01 -2.95
C VAL A 253 15.08 -8.81 -3.75
N ASP A 254 15.43 -10.05 -4.09
CA ASP A 254 14.54 -10.97 -4.81
C ASP A 254 13.29 -11.33 -3.99
N ASP A 255 13.38 -11.30 -2.65
CA ASP A 255 12.24 -11.51 -1.75
C ASP A 255 11.60 -10.18 -1.33
N PRO A 256 10.50 -9.75 -1.98
CA PRO A 256 9.82 -8.49 -1.66
C PRO A 256 9.15 -8.50 -0.27
N ASP A 257 9.12 -9.63 0.44
CA ASP A 257 8.54 -9.73 1.79
C ASP A 257 9.49 -9.26 2.90
N VAL A 258 10.77 -9.03 2.61
CA VAL A 258 11.76 -8.58 3.62
C VAL A 258 11.35 -7.22 4.20
N LEU A 259 11.22 -6.20 3.36
CA LEU A 259 10.81 -4.85 3.80
C LEU A 259 9.40 -4.85 4.39
N ARG A 260 8.45 -5.62 3.79
CA ARG A 260 7.10 -5.76 4.33
C ARG A 260 7.11 -6.29 5.77
N SER A 261 7.95 -7.28 6.06
CA SER A 261 8.06 -7.87 7.40
C SER A 261 8.63 -6.89 8.42
N ASP A 262 9.66 -6.13 8.04
CA ASP A 262 10.25 -5.10 8.89
C ASP A 262 9.23 -3.98 9.19
N LEU A 263 8.51 -3.51 8.17
CA LEU A 263 7.47 -2.51 8.35
C LEU A 263 6.31 -3.02 9.21
N MET A 264 5.89 -4.28 9.05
CA MET A 264 4.84 -4.86 9.89
C MET A 264 5.23 -4.87 11.37
N ARG A 265 6.50 -5.18 11.70
CA ARG A 265 7.00 -5.11 13.09
C ARG A 265 6.88 -3.71 13.68
N LEU A 266 7.12 -2.68 12.88
CA LEU A 266 7.06 -1.27 13.31
C LEU A 266 5.64 -0.76 13.39
N LEU A 267 4.82 -1.02 12.36
CA LEU A 267 3.52 -0.37 12.18
C LEU A 267 2.38 -1.08 12.92
N ALA A 268 2.45 -2.40 13.08
CA ALA A 268 1.37 -3.15 13.71
C ALA A 268 1.14 -2.75 15.17
N PRO A 269 2.14 -2.62 16.04
CA PRO A 269 1.94 -2.12 17.40
C PRO A 269 1.37 -0.69 17.44
N VAL A 270 1.87 0.19 16.57
CA VAL A 270 1.36 1.58 16.46
C VAL A 270 -0.10 1.59 16.03
N SER A 271 -0.50 0.70 15.13
CA SER A 271 -1.88 0.60 14.68
C SER A 271 -2.85 0.23 15.81
N VAL A 272 -2.43 -0.64 16.72
CA VAL A 272 -3.22 -1.03 17.90
C VAL A 272 -3.46 0.18 18.81
N LEU A 273 -2.43 0.98 19.06
CA LEU A 273 -2.53 2.19 19.88
C LEU A 273 -3.40 3.26 19.21
N ALA A 274 -3.18 3.50 17.91
CA ALA A 274 -3.84 4.58 17.18
C ALA A 274 -5.34 4.34 16.93
N ARG A 275 -5.78 3.08 16.82
CA ARG A 275 -7.18 2.74 16.47
C ARG A 275 -8.10 2.56 17.67
N GLY A 276 -7.56 2.46 18.88
CA GLY A 276 -8.35 2.37 20.10
C GLY A 276 -9.39 1.23 20.08
N LEU A 277 -10.59 1.53 20.60
CA LEU A 277 -11.68 0.59 20.78
C LEU A 277 -12.49 0.37 19.50
N ASP A 278 -13.22 -0.76 19.47
CA ASP A 278 -14.22 -1.06 18.45
C ASP A 278 -15.50 -0.25 18.71
N HIS A 279 -15.52 0.96 18.16
CA HIS A 279 -16.60 1.93 18.42
C HIS A 279 -17.94 1.43 17.85
N ALA A 280 -17.95 0.91 16.62
CA ALA A 280 -19.16 0.50 15.95
C ALA A 280 -19.90 -0.63 16.70
N TYR A 281 -19.15 -1.65 17.14
CA TYR A 281 -19.73 -2.73 17.93
C TYR A 281 -20.26 -2.26 19.27
N ARG A 282 -19.55 -1.36 19.94
CA ARG A 282 -19.96 -0.83 21.24
C ARG A 282 -21.22 0.00 21.14
N GLU A 283 -21.34 0.85 20.13
CA GLU A 283 -22.55 1.64 19.89
C GLU A 283 -23.74 0.75 19.53
N ALA A 284 -23.53 -0.30 18.72
CA ALA A 284 -24.58 -1.27 18.43
C ALA A 284 -25.08 -1.98 19.69
N ARG A 285 -24.16 -2.43 20.56
CA ARG A 285 -24.56 -3.05 21.85
C ARG A 285 -25.27 -2.09 22.76
N ARG A 286 -24.84 -0.83 22.82
CA ARG A 286 -25.55 0.21 23.58
C ARG A 286 -26.97 0.43 23.07
N ALA A 287 -27.12 0.55 21.74
CA ALA A 287 -28.41 0.72 21.12
C ALA A 287 -29.35 -0.46 21.42
N GLU A 288 -28.85 -1.69 21.37
CA GLU A 288 -29.59 -2.90 21.71
C GLU A 288 -30.03 -2.93 23.16
N ILE A 289 -29.16 -2.52 24.10
CA ILE A 289 -29.50 -2.45 25.53
C ILE A 289 -30.62 -1.43 25.75
N VAL A 290 -30.51 -0.23 25.18
CA VAL A 290 -31.50 0.84 25.31
C VAL A 290 -32.85 0.41 24.72
N ASP A 291 -32.85 -0.25 23.57
CA ASP A 291 -34.06 -0.73 22.90
C ASP A 291 -34.74 -1.83 23.71
N ARG A 292 -34.00 -2.78 24.24
CA ARG A 292 -34.48 -3.84 25.12
C ARG A 292 -35.13 -3.29 26.40
N ASP A 293 -34.51 -2.28 27.02
CA ASP A 293 -35.03 -1.61 28.20
C ASP A 293 -36.34 -0.86 27.88
N ARG A 294 -36.38 -0.16 26.74
CA ARG A 294 -37.59 0.54 26.29
C ARG A 294 -38.74 -0.42 26.07
N ASP A 295 -38.48 -1.55 25.37
CA ASP A 295 -39.52 -2.56 25.10
C ASP A 295 -39.98 -3.29 26.36
N ALA A 296 -39.10 -3.50 27.34
CA ALA A 296 -39.47 -4.09 28.62
C ALA A 296 -40.39 -3.16 29.40
N ARG A 297 -40.09 -1.86 29.46
CA ARG A 297 -40.93 -0.85 30.10
C ARG A 297 -42.28 -0.71 29.41
N ALA A 298 -42.32 -0.63 28.07
CA ALA A 298 -43.56 -0.53 27.32
C ALA A 298 -44.48 -1.73 27.59
N ARG A 299 -43.93 -2.94 27.67
CA ARG A 299 -44.72 -4.15 28.03
C ARG A 299 -45.26 -4.10 29.46
N ALA A 300 -44.49 -3.59 30.43
CA ALA A 300 -44.95 -3.43 31.81
C ALA A 300 -46.04 -2.37 31.91
N GLU A 301 -45.91 -1.23 31.25
CA GLU A 301 -46.93 -0.17 31.20
C GLU A 301 -48.24 -0.65 30.56
N GLN A 302 -48.14 -1.42 29.47
CA GLN A 302 -49.30 -2.00 28.80
C GLN A 302 -50.04 -2.98 29.72
N ALA A 303 -49.32 -3.91 30.37
CA ALA A 303 -49.92 -4.87 31.31
C ALA A 303 -50.59 -4.19 32.51
N ALA A 304 -50.00 -3.11 33.04
CA ALA A 304 -50.62 -2.30 34.11
C ALA A 304 -51.90 -1.59 33.63
N ALA A 305 -51.91 -1.07 32.40
CA ALA A 305 -53.09 -0.40 31.83
C ALA A 305 -54.24 -1.37 31.55
N GLU A 306 -53.94 -2.62 31.22
CA GLU A 306 -54.96 -3.68 31.02
C GLU A 306 -55.50 -4.23 32.33
N GLY A 307 -54.95 -3.89 33.51
CA GLY A 307 -55.41 -4.31 34.85
C GLY A 307 -55.16 -5.79 35.15
N ASP A 308 -54.31 -6.46 34.33
CA ASP A 308 -53.94 -7.86 34.59
C ASP A 308 -52.70 -7.91 35.50
N LEU A 309 -52.97 -8.06 36.80
CA LEU A 309 -51.95 -8.13 37.84
C LEU A 309 -50.99 -9.27 37.66
N VAL A 310 -51.35 -10.35 36.98
CA VAL A 310 -50.46 -11.49 36.70
C VAL A 310 -49.54 -11.14 35.57
N ALA A 311 -50.07 -10.55 34.49
CA ALA A 311 -49.28 -10.07 33.36
C ALA A 311 -48.33 -8.93 33.77
N GLU A 312 -48.81 -7.98 34.59
CA GLU A 312 -47.99 -6.89 35.15
C GLU A 312 -46.84 -7.42 36.01
N ALA A 313 -47.11 -8.36 36.92
CA ALA A 313 -46.06 -8.98 37.74
C ALA A 313 -45.03 -9.78 36.89
N ALA A 314 -45.49 -10.42 35.82
CA ALA A 314 -44.60 -11.12 34.91
C ALA A 314 -43.72 -10.13 34.08
N ALA A 315 -44.29 -9.05 33.57
CA ALA A 315 -43.59 -8.00 32.84
C ALA A 315 -42.55 -7.27 33.70
N LEU A 316 -42.90 -6.91 34.95
CA LEU A 316 -41.99 -6.30 35.92
C LEU A 316 -40.82 -7.24 36.28
N ARG A 317 -41.06 -8.55 36.40
CA ARG A 317 -39.98 -9.53 36.62
C ARG A 317 -39.06 -9.60 35.39
N ALA A 318 -39.61 -9.55 34.19
CA ALA A 318 -38.85 -9.53 32.96
C ALA A 318 -38.01 -8.23 32.85
N GLU A 319 -38.57 -7.07 33.24
CA GLU A 319 -37.84 -5.80 33.29
C GLU A 319 -36.67 -5.86 34.28
N VAL A 320 -36.88 -6.36 35.50
CA VAL A 320 -35.81 -6.55 36.50
C VAL A 320 -34.74 -7.51 35.97
N SER A 321 -35.14 -8.59 35.29
CA SER A 321 -34.21 -9.54 34.72
C SER A 321 -33.37 -8.90 33.59
N ALA A 322 -34.01 -8.12 32.71
CA ALA A 322 -33.33 -7.37 31.65
C ALA A 322 -32.38 -6.33 32.23
N ALA A 323 -32.82 -5.56 33.23
CA ALA A 323 -31.99 -4.56 33.90
C ALA A 323 -30.74 -5.19 34.58
N ARG A 324 -30.87 -6.38 35.17
CA ARG A 324 -29.75 -7.12 35.77
C ARG A 324 -28.78 -7.59 34.68
N ALA A 325 -29.27 -8.18 33.60
CA ALA A 325 -28.44 -8.62 32.48
C ALA A 325 -27.70 -7.43 31.84
N ASN A 326 -28.37 -6.30 31.69
CA ASN A 326 -27.77 -5.06 31.20
C ASN A 326 -26.69 -4.53 32.15
N ALA A 327 -26.92 -4.55 33.46
CA ALA A 327 -25.93 -4.14 34.46
C ALA A 327 -24.68 -5.03 34.43
N GLU A 328 -24.87 -6.36 34.31
CA GLU A 328 -23.74 -7.30 34.15
C GLU A 328 -22.97 -7.04 32.87
N GLU A 329 -23.65 -6.73 31.78
CA GLU A 329 -22.98 -6.41 30.51
C GLU A 329 -22.21 -5.08 30.57
N TRP A 330 -22.80 -4.04 31.18
CA TRP A 330 -22.10 -2.79 31.46
C TRP A 330 -20.87 -3.00 32.34
N GLN A 331 -20.99 -3.85 33.35
CA GLN A 331 -19.87 -4.19 34.24
C GLN A 331 -18.75 -4.91 33.47
N ARG A 332 -19.09 -5.84 32.57
CA ARG A 332 -18.07 -6.48 31.68
C ARG A 332 -17.39 -5.47 30.81
N LEU A 333 -18.15 -4.58 30.13
CA LEU A 333 -17.59 -3.53 29.31
C LEU A 333 -16.67 -2.59 30.10
N ALA A 334 -17.08 -2.21 31.32
CA ALA A 334 -16.27 -1.38 32.21
C ALA A 334 -14.99 -2.09 32.66
N THR A 335 -15.06 -3.37 33.01
CA THR A 335 -13.89 -4.18 33.40
C THR A 335 -12.91 -4.37 32.25
N ASP A 336 -13.40 -4.59 31.04
CA ASP A 336 -12.58 -4.66 29.84
C ASP A 336 -11.85 -3.33 29.58
N GLU A 337 -12.51 -2.20 29.84
CA GLU A 337 -11.91 -0.87 29.73
C GLU A 337 -10.82 -0.64 30.78
N GLU A 338 -11.10 -0.96 32.02
CA GLU A 338 -10.17 -0.83 33.14
C GLU A 338 -8.91 -1.65 32.89
N GLN A 339 -9.08 -2.93 32.53
CA GLN A 339 -7.94 -3.80 32.18
C GLN A 339 -7.13 -3.27 30.99
N ARG A 340 -7.77 -2.58 30.05
CA ARG A 340 -7.09 -1.91 28.94
C ARG A 340 -6.35 -0.67 29.38
N ALA A 341 -7.02 0.19 30.16
CA ALA A 341 -6.40 1.38 30.72
C ALA A 341 -5.14 1.01 31.53
N ASP A 342 -5.23 -0.03 32.38
CA ASP A 342 -4.09 -0.56 33.15
C ASP A 342 -2.94 -1.04 32.24
N ARG A 343 -3.28 -1.74 31.15
CA ARG A 343 -2.26 -2.17 30.16
C ARG A 343 -1.59 -0.99 29.45
N PHE A 344 -2.38 0.02 29.06
CA PHE A 344 -1.84 1.23 28.43
C PHE A 344 -0.99 2.02 29.42
N GLN A 345 -1.40 2.12 30.68
CA GLN A 345 -0.63 2.78 31.73
C GLN A 345 0.68 2.03 32.00
N ALA A 346 0.65 0.69 32.03
CA ALA A 346 1.85 -0.12 32.17
C ALA A 346 2.78 -0.03 30.95
N GLN A 347 2.24 0.12 29.74
CA GLN A 347 3.02 0.36 28.53
C GLN A 347 3.59 1.78 28.49
N ALA A 348 2.78 2.79 28.84
CA ALA A 348 3.24 4.17 28.95
C ALA A 348 4.34 4.32 30.00
N GLY A 349 4.29 3.57 31.10
CA GLY A 349 5.35 3.53 32.11
C GLY A 349 6.69 2.97 31.61
N LYS A 350 6.68 2.22 30.49
CA LYS A 350 7.90 1.70 29.84
C LYS A 350 8.50 2.65 28.80
N VAL A 351 7.77 3.69 28.40
CA VAL A 351 8.24 4.64 27.38
C VAL A 351 9.55 5.31 27.79
N PRO A 352 9.70 5.83 29.04
CA PRO A 352 10.96 6.43 29.47
C PRO A 352 12.16 5.46 29.42
N ASP A 353 11.93 4.19 29.77
CA ASP A 353 12.99 3.17 29.74
C ASP A 353 13.39 2.83 28.31
N LEU A 354 12.42 2.77 27.39
CA LEU A 354 12.67 2.54 25.96
C LEU A 354 13.35 3.75 25.31
N GLU A 355 12.94 4.96 25.67
CA GLU A 355 13.62 6.20 25.23
C GLU A 355 15.06 6.25 25.71
N ALA A 356 15.33 5.89 26.97
CA ALA A 356 16.68 5.79 27.50
C ALA A 356 17.52 4.71 26.80
N GLN A 357 16.91 3.55 26.46
CA GLN A 357 17.58 2.51 25.68
C GLN A 357 17.87 2.96 24.25
N ILE A 358 16.94 3.66 23.59
CA ILE A 358 17.14 4.24 22.27
C ILE A 358 18.27 5.27 22.31
N GLU A 359 18.30 6.12 23.34
CA GLU A 359 19.37 7.11 23.53
C GLU A 359 20.72 6.43 23.74
N GLN A 360 20.79 5.40 24.58
CA GLN A 360 22.01 4.60 24.80
C GLN A 360 22.46 3.89 23.52
N LEU A 361 21.56 3.30 22.77
CA LEU A 361 21.87 2.65 21.50
C LEU A 361 22.30 3.67 20.43
N THR A 362 21.70 4.85 20.44
CA THR A 362 22.08 5.95 19.53
C THR A 362 23.48 6.47 19.88
N ILE A 363 23.79 6.65 21.16
CA ILE A 363 25.12 7.02 21.62
C ILE A 363 26.15 5.92 21.31
N ALA A 364 25.79 4.64 21.48
CA ALA A 364 26.65 3.52 21.13
C ALA A 364 26.89 3.42 19.61
N LEU A 365 25.88 3.69 18.79
CA LEU A 365 25.99 3.79 17.32
C LEU A 365 26.86 4.97 16.88
N LEU A 366 26.75 6.11 17.56
CA LEU A 366 27.58 7.30 17.32
C LEU A 366 29.01 7.14 17.85
N ALA A 367 29.22 6.26 18.86
CA ALA A 367 30.54 5.93 19.42
C ALA A 367 31.25 4.81 18.62
N ILE A 368 30.54 4.08 17.78
CA ILE A 368 31.17 3.29 16.71
C ILE A 368 31.76 4.36 15.78
N PRO A 369 33.12 4.50 15.69
CA PRO A 369 33.69 5.35 14.68
C PRO A 369 33.01 4.96 13.38
N PRO A 370 32.53 5.92 12.55
CA PRO A 370 32.03 5.56 11.24
C PRO A 370 33.06 4.60 10.73
N ALA A 371 32.65 3.34 10.48
CA ALA A 371 33.49 2.40 9.75
C ALA A 371 33.98 3.28 8.65
N SER A 372 35.27 3.64 8.67
CA SER A 372 35.83 4.58 7.74
C SER A 372 35.13 4.24 6.47
N GLU A 373 34.26 5.14 5.99
CA GLU A 373 33.97 5.11 4.60
C GLU A 373 35.37 5.04 4.03
N GLN A 374 35.90 3.84 3.98
CA GLN A 374 36.75 3.51 2.89
C GLN A 374 35.86 3.84 1.75
N ASP A 375 36.10 5.04 1.25
CA ASP A 375 35.92 5.40 -0.10
C ASP A 375 36.44 4.25 -0.97
N ASP A 376 35.75 3.13 -0.93
CA ASP A 376 35.56 2.24 -2.05
C ASP A 376 34.48 2.89 -2.93
N THR A 377 34.63 4.20 -3.14
CA THR A 377 34.33 4.82 -4.38
C THR A 377 35.47 4.43 -5.36
N THR A 378 35.57 3.19 -5.70
CA THR A 378 35.56 2.87 -7.11
C THR A 378 34.21 3.42 -7.55
N GLU A 379 34.21 4.67 -8.06
CA GLU A 379 33.15 5.21 -8.88
C GLU A 379 32.90 4.16 -9.96
N THR A 380 32.00 3.23 -9.66
CA THR A 380 31.55 2.25 -10.65
C THR A 380 30.86 3.13 -11.66
N ASP A 381 31.39 3.20 -12.86
CA ASP A 381 30.81 3.99 -13.95
C ASP A 381 29.31 3.67 -13.97
N PRO A 382 28.40 4.63 -13.78
CA PRO A 382 26.96 4.36 -13.73
C PRO A 382 26.44 3.69 -15.01
N TRP A 383 27.27 3.62 -16.04
CA TRP A 383 27.01 2.97 -17.32
C TRP A 383 27.51 1.53 -17.40
N ASP A 384 28.19 1.02 -16.37
CA ASP A 384 28.66 -0.36 -16.31
C ASP A 384 27.57 -1.31 -15.81
N GLY A 385 27.55 -2.52 -16.36
CA GLY A 385 26.63 -3.57 -15.90
C GLY A 385 25.15 -3.35 -16.23
N LEU A 386 24.84 -2.51 -17.23
CA LEU A 386 23.46 -2.27 -17.66
C LEU A 386 22.82 -3.57 -18.18
N PRO A 387 21.53 -3.83 -17.82
CA PRO A 387 20.81 -5.00 -18.29
C PRO A 387 20.55 -4.93 -19.80
N GLU A 388 20.49 -6.09 -20.46
CA GLU A 388 20.19 -6.18 -21.88
C GLU A 388 18.70 -6.39 -22.14
N LEU A 389 18.22 -5.85 -23.26
CA LEU A 389 16.89 -6.13 -23.76
C LEU A 389 16.74 -7.57 -24.21
N VAL A 390 15.62 -8.19 -23.90
CA VAL A 390 15.19 -9.48 -24.45
C VAL A 390 14.03 -9.26 -25.41
N SER A 391 14.11 -9.84 -26.61
CA SER A 391 13.09 -9.63 -27.65
C SER A 391 11.69 -10.06 -27.19
N GLY A 392 10.74 -9.13 -27.23
CA GLY A 392 9.35 -9.38 -26.84
C GLY A 392 9.09 -9.50 -25.34
N ASP A 393 10.10 -9.25 -24.51
CA ASP A 393 9.98 -9.25 -23.06
C ASP A 393 9.84 -7.82 -22.52
N SER A 394 8.74 -7.57 -21.76
CA SER A 394 8.46 -6.27 -21.13
C SER A 394 9.34 -6.03 -19.90
N ASP A 395 9.66 -7.09 -19.16
CA ASP A 395 10.39 -6.96 -17.89
C ASP A 395 11.84 -6.56 -18.14
N SER A 396 12.46 -7.11 -19.21
CA SER A 396 13.80 -6.66 -19.63
C SER A 396 13.83 -5.19 -20.06
N ALA A 397 12.75 -4.71 -20.74
CA ALA A 397 12.64 -3.32 -21.15
C ALA A 397 12.44 -2.39 -19.94
N GLU A 398 11.56 -2.74 -19.02
CA GLU A 398 11.33 -1.97 -17.78
C GLU A 398 12.62 -1.90 -16.95
N ASN A 399 13.36 -3.01 -16.83
CA ASN A 399 14.59 -3.06 -16.09
C ASN A 399 15.68 -2.16 -16.73
N LEU A 400 15.89 -2.24 -18.05
CA LEU A 400 16.84 -1.37 -18.73
C LEU A 400 16.47 0.11 -18.60
N ILE A 401 15.18 0.45 -18.76
CA ILE A 401 14.67 1.83 -18.64
C ILE A 401 15.03 2.42 -17.27
N LEU A 402 14.75 1.71 -16.17
CA LEU A 402 15.08 2.18 -14.83
C LEU A 402 16.58 2.48 -14.66
N HIS A 403 17.44 1.60 -15.19
CA HIS A 403 18.87 1.81 -15.12
C HIS A 403 19.34 3.00 -16.00
N LEU A 404 18.75 3.20 -17.18
CA LEU A 404 19.10 4.32 -18.05
C LEU A 404 18.63 5.66 -17.47
N GLU A 405 17.46 5.71 -16.86
CA GLU A 405 16.96 6.90 -16.16
C GLU A 405 17.88 7.26 -14.98
N ASP A 406 18.32 6.27 -14.19
CA ASP A 406 19.26 6.48 -13.10
C ASP A 406 20.66 6.92 -13.61
N ALA A 407 21.25 6.19 -14.58
CA ALA A 407 22.58 6.47 -15.13
C ALA A 407 22.67 7.84 -15.82
N SER A 408 21.58 8.28 -16.47
CA SER A 408 21.50 9.60 -17.09
C SER A 408 21.12 10.73 -16.12
N SER A 409 20.99 10.47 -14.83
CA SER A 409 20.52 11.43 -13.83
C SER A 409 19.13 12.02 -14.18
N GLY A 410 18.26 11.20 -14.77
CA GLY A 410 16.89 11.57 -15.17
C GLY A 410 16.80 12.43 -16.46
N HIS A 411 17.92 12.57 -17.20
CA HIS A 411 17.91 13.31 -18.47
C HIS A 411 17.32 12.53 -19.64
N ILE A 412 17.05 11.23 -19.48
CA ILE A 412 16.19 10.45 -20.38
C ILE A 412 14.95 9.98 -19.62
N ALA A 413 13.81 9.93 -20.28
CA ALA A 413 12.56 9.41 -19.74
C ALA A 413 11.86 8.56 -20.80
N PHE A 414 11.00 7.65 -20.36
CA PHE A 414 10.28 6.74 -21.24
C PHE A 414 8.80 6.79 -20.98
N THR A 415 7.98 6.70 -22.05
CA THR A 415 6.54 6.52 -21.92
C THR A 415 6.19 5.04 -21.73
N ASP A 416 5.03 4.74 -21.15
CA ASP A 416 4.52 3.35 -21.06
C ASP A 416 4.38 2.68 -22.44
N ARG A 417 4.25 3.52 -23.47
CA ARG A 417 4.19 3.06 -24.85
C ARG A 417 5.52 2.47 -25.33
N ALA A 418 6.66 2.98 -24.88
CA ALA A 418 7.97 2.44 -25.24
C ALA A 418 8.09 0.96 -24.84
N VAL A 419 7.71 0.61 -23.60
CA VAL A 419 7.65 -0.77 -23.11
C VAL A 419 6.65 -1.61 -23.92
N THR A 420 5.45 -1.06 -24.14
CA THR A 420 4.38 -1.76 -24.86
C THR A 420 4.76 -2.06 -26.31
N THR A 421 5.44 -1.12 -26.99
CA THR A 421 5.89 -1.32 -28.37
C THR A 421 7.01 -2.32 -28.47
N TRP A 422 7.95 -2.33 -27.52
CA TRP A 422 9.00 -3.34 -27.44
C TRP A 422 8.41 -4.75 -27.25
N LYS A 423 7.52 -4.93 -26.30
CA LYS A 423 6.82 -6.21 -26.04
C LYS A 423 6.15 -6.78 -27.29
N LYS A 424 5.55 -5.93 -28.11
CA LYS A 424 4.79 -6.34 -29.30
C LYS A 424 5.64 -6.63 -30.51
N CYS A 425 6.81 -5.99 -30.66
CA CYS A 425 7.52 -5.95 -31.93
C CYS A 425 8.40 -7.19 -32.22
N LYS A 426 8.78 -7.98 -31.22
CA LYS A 426 9.68 -9.13 -31.35
C LYS A 426 10.92 -8.83 -32.20
N TYR A 427 11.54 -7.68 -31.98
CA TYR A 427 12.72 -7.25 -32.73
C TYR A 427 13.87 -8.22 -32.55
N PRO A 428 14.50 -8.73 -33.65
CA PRO A 428 15.44 -9.87 -33.55
C PRO A 428 16.85 -9.48 -33.04
N PHE A 429 17.22 -8.19 -33.05
CA PHE A 429 18.55 -7.71 -32.69
C PHE A 429 18.48 -6.87 -31.40
N SER A 430 18.10 -7.52 -30.31
CA SER A 430 17.91 -6.83 -29.01
C SER A 430 19.18 -6.19 -28.48
N GLY A 431 20.36 -6.80 -28.66
CA GLY A 431 21.64 -6.22 -28.25
C GLY A 431 21.96 -4.90 -28.96
N GLU A 432 21.73 -4.81 -30.29
CA GLU A 432 21.93 -3.55 -31.04
C GLU A 432 20.93 -2.46 -30.55
N MET A 433 19.71 -2.86 -30.18
CA MET A 433 18.72 -1.94 -29.63
C MET A 433 19.15 -1.44 -28.26
N THR A 434 19.65 -2.32 -27.39
CA THR A 434 20.22 -1.97 -26.08
C THR A 434 21.36 -0.98 -26.23
N GLU A 435 22.31 -1.27 -27.10
CA GLU A 435 23.46 -0.36 -27.37
C GLU A 435 23.00 1.03 -27.80
N CYS A 436 22.03 1.10 -28.73
CA CYS A 436 21.49 2.37 -29.19
C CYS A 436 20.74 3.14 -28.09
N LEU A 437 20.01 2.45 -27.19
CA LEU A 437 19.35 3.08 -26.05
C LEU A 437 20.37 3.61 -25.04
N VAL A 438 21.42 2.87 -24.74
CA VAL A 438 22.51 3.32 -23.85
C VAL A 438 23.20 4.55 -24.44
N LYS A 439 23.54 4.54 -25.74
CA LYS A 439 24.12 5.69 -26.43
C LYS A 439 23.17 6.89 -26.38
N LEU A 440 21.86 6.70 -26.61
CA LEU A 440 20.87 7.78 -26.54
C LEU A 440 20.74 8.36 -25.12
N ALA A 441 20.82 7.52 -24.10
CA ALA A 441 20.81 7.97 -22.71
C ALA A 441 22.09 8.77 -22.36
N ARG A 442 23.25 8.36 -22.85
CA ARG A 442 24.49 9.15 -22.74
C ARG A 442 24.40 10.50 -23.48
N VAL A 443 23.76 10.54 -24.66
CA VAL A 443 23.43 11.78 -25.36
C VAL A 443 22.57 12.68 -24.50
N ALA A 444 21.52 12.15 -23.89
CA ALA A 444 20.64 12.92 -23.00
C ALA A 444 21.39 13.52 -21.82
N ALA A 445 22.22 12.72 -21.15
CA ALA A 445 23.09 13.17 -20.06
C ALA A 445 24.01 14.31 -20.54
N ALA A 446 24.76 14.11 -21.63
CA ALA A 446 25.69 15.11 -22.14
C ALA A 446 25.01 16.39 -22.67
N LEU A 447 23.78 16.27 -23.21
CA LEU A 447 23.01 17.41 -23.72
C LEU A 447 22.48 18.30 -22.61
N TYR A 448 22.07 17.71 -21.48
CA TYR A 448 21.36 18.41 -20.41
C TYR A 448 22.13 18.49 -19.09
N ASP A 449 23.26 17.82 -18.94
CA ASP A 449 24.13 17.98 -17.77
C ASP A 449 24.92 19.32 -17.88
N GLY A 450 24.82 20.15 -16.84
CA GLY A 450 25.48 21.45 -16.76
C GLY A 450 24.75 22.62 -17.43
N ALA A 451 25.47 23.59 -17.97
CA ALA A 451 24.93 24.80 -18.58
C ALA A 451 24.28 24.50 -19.94
N GLU A 452 23.24 25.25 -20.28
CA GLU A 452 22.60 25.15 -21.60
C GLU A 452 23.62 25.30 -22.73
N ARG A 453 23.74 24.26 -23.55
CA ARG A 453 24.55 24.27 -24.75
C ARG A 453 23.63 24.23 -25.97
N SER A 454 23.87 25.12 -26.92
CA SER A 454 23.18 25.11 -28.21
C SER A 454 24.06 24.38 -29.24
N TYR A 455 23.48 23.35 -29.85
CA TYR A 455 24.15 22.57 -30.90
C TYR A 455 23.47 22.89 -32.26
N PRO A 456 24.07 23.75 -33.11
CA PRO A 456 23.45 24.12 -34.41
C PRO A 456 23.19 22.93 -35.34
N HIS A 457 23.98 21.85 -35.18
CA HIS A 457 23.85 20.59 -35.92
C HIS A 457 23.83 19.42 -34.96
N LEU A 458 22.71 19.28 -34.24
CA LEU A 458 22.56 18.30 -33.18
C LEU A 458 22.72 16.85 -33.66
N ASP A 459 22.21 16.50 -34.84
CA ASP A 459 22.36 15.18 -35.45
C ASP A 459 23.81 14.82 -35.78
N THR A 460 24.58 15.82 -36.24
CA THR A 460 26.00 15.67 -36.54
C THR A 460 26.80 15.48 -35.24
N TRP A 461 26.56 16.30 -34.22
CA TRP A 461 27.20 16.16 -32.92
C TRP A 461 26.92 14.80 -32.28
N ILE A 462 25.64 14.32 -32.29
CA ILE A 462 25.28 13.01 -31.76
C ILE A 462 26.02 11.88 -32.50
N ARG A 463 26.11 11.98 -33.82
CA ARG A 463 26.80 10.97 -34.61
C ARG A 463 28.31 10.95 -34.32
N ASP A 464 28.94 12.11 -34.25
CA ASP A 464 30.41 12.21 -34.18
C ASP A 464 30.94 11.89 -32.76
N GLU A 465 30.19 12.25 -31.69
CA GLU A 465 30.60 12.01 -30.29
C GLU A 465 30.12 10.65 -29.75
N PHE A 466 28.96 10.15 -30.19
CA PHE A 466 28.35 8.96 -29.61
C PHE A 466 28.23 7.79 -30.60
N ASP A 467 28.67 7.96 -31.83
CA ASP A 467 28.51 6.98 -32.93
C ASP A 467 27.04 6.49 -32.99
N LEU A 468 26.10 7.43 -32.96
CA LEU A 468 24.66 7.15 -32.97
C LEU A 468 23.99 7.83 -34.16
N LYS A 469 23.36 7.04 -35.03
CA LYS A 469 22.69 7.55 -36.23
C LYS A 469 21.29 8.07 -35.87
N VAL A 470 21.14 9.37 -35.78
CA VAL A 470 19.90 10.05 -35.50
C VAL A 470 19.38 10.78 -36.75
N SER A 471 18.08 10.84 -36.92
CA SER A 471 17.39 11.73 -37.86
C SER A 471 16.42 12.61 -37.08
N LEU A 472 16.51 13.91 -37.26
CA LEU A 472 15.60 14.87 -36.62
C LEU A 472 14.37 15.19 -37.49
N GLN A 473 14.32 14.67 -38.72
CA GLN A 473 13.23 14.87 -39.68
C GLN A 473 12.78 13.53 -40.26
N ASP A 474 11.48 13.40 -40.52
CA ASP A 474 10.86 12.25 -41.19
C ASP A 474 9.57 12.68 -41.90
N ASP A 475 9.64 12.82 -43.22
CA ASP A 475 8.53 13.26 -44.07
C ASP A 475 7.27 12.41 -43.91
N THR A 476 7.39 11.13 -43.57
CA THR A 476 6.25 10.22 -43.40
C THR A 476 5.53 10.48 -42.09
N ILE A 477 6.29 10.69 -41.02
CA ILE A 477 5.74 11.01 -39.69
C ILE A 477 5.17 12.43 -39.67
N GLU A 478 5.89 13.39 -40.24
CA GLU A 478 5.46 14.81 -40.30
C GLU A 478 4.12 15.00 -41.00
N LYS A 479 3.83 14.20 -42.03
CA LYS A 479 2.54 14.23 -42.78
C LYS A 479 1.39 13.56 -42.04
N ASN A 480 1.65 12.84 -40.93
CA ASN A 480 0.62 12.11 -40.19
C ASN A 480 0.59 12.55 -38.72
N SER A 481 -0.34 13.47 -38.40
CA SER A 481 -0.46 14.03 -37.05
C SER A 481 -0.68 12.99 -35.96
N LYS A 482 -1.38 11.87 -36.24
CA LYS A 482 -1.59 10.78 -35.29
C LYS A 482 -0.32 9.97 -34.98
N MET A 483 0.62 9.96 -35.91
CA MET A 483 1.92 9.30 -35.72
C MET A 483 2.97 10.27 -35.19
N ARG A 484 2.79 11.57 -35.37
CA ARG A 484 3.76 12.61 -35.03
C ARG A 484 3.74 12.98 -33.56
N TYR A 485 2.57 13.08 -32.96
CA TYR A 485 2.42 13.61 -31.59
C TYR A 485 2.07 12.53 -30.58
N PHE A 486 2.53 12.74 -29.34
CA PHE A 486 2.19 11.95 -28.19
C PHE A 486 2.12 12.84 -26.95
N ASP A 487 1.34 12.42 -25.95
CA ASP A 487 1.19 13.14 -24.70
C ASP A 487 2.08 12.53 -23.64
N TYR A 488 2.79 13.37 -22.92
CA TYR A 488 3.60 13.02 -21.77
C TYR A 488 3.61 14.18 -20.78
N ASP A 489 3.35 13.91 -19.49
CA ASP A 489 3.37 14.90 -18.41
C ASP A 489 2.44 16.12 -18.66
N GLY A 490 1.27 15.86 -19.24
CA GLY A 490 0.27 16.90 -19.56
C GLY A 490 0.62 17.79 -20.74
N ALA A 491 1.71 17.55 -21.46
CA ALA A 491 2.14 18.27 -22.64
C ALA A 491 2.21 17.35 -23.87
N THR A 492 1.97 17.93 -25.05
CA THR A 492 2.07 17.20 -26.32
C THR A 492 3.46 17.38 -26.92
N HIS A 493 4.10 16.27 -27.27
CA HIS A 493 5.47 16.19 -27.78
C HIS A 493 5.53 15.64 -29.19
N ASP A 494 6.58 16.03 -29.95
CA ASP A 494 6.83 15.61 -31.33
C ASP A 494 7.83 14.43 -31.34
N ARG A 495 7.42 13.25 -31.82
CA ARG A 495 8.24 12.05 -31.93
C ARG A 495 8.97 11.90 -33.26
N THR A 496 8.99 12.92 -34.10
CA THR A 496 9.71 12.89 -35.38
C THR A 496 11.18 12.51 -35.23
N PRO A 497 11.93 13.04 -34.24
CA PRO A 497 13.29 12.59 -33.98
C PRO A 497 13.36 11.10 -33.69
N HIS A 498 14.32 10.41 -34.33
CA HIS A 498 14.47 8.98 -34.12
C HIS A 498 15.91 8.49 -34.34
N VAL A 499 16.29 7.45 -33.60
CA VAL A 499 17.51 6.67 -33.81
C VAL A 499 17.25 5.62 -34.87
N LYS A 500 18.21 5.45 -35.78
CA LYS A 500 18.24 4.42 -36.83
C LYS A 500 19.09 3.25 -36.33
N VAL A 501 18.45 2.22 -35.75
CA VAL A 501 19.18 1.07 -35.21
C VAL A 501 19.75 0.21 -36.35
N ARG A 502 18.95 -0.04 -37.38
CA ARG A 502 19.38 -0.72 -38.60
C ARG A 502 18.73 -0.07 -39.82
N ASP A 503 19.52 0.24 -40.82
CA ASP A 503 19.05 0.71 -42.14
C ASP A 503 19.45 -0.30 -43.22
N HIS A 504 18.81 -0.23 -44.37
CA HIS A 504 19.07 -1.11 -45.52
C HIS A 504 18.87 -2.60 -45.25
N ALA A 505 17.94 -2.93 -44.32
CA ALA A 505 17.55 -4.29 -43.97
C ALA A 505 16.04 -4.51 -44.33
N PRO A 506 15.59 -5.78 -44.39
CA PRO A 506 14.17 -6.07 -44.54
C PRO A 506 13.31 -5.35 -43.48
N PRO A 507 12.04 -4.97 -43.77
CA PRO A 507 11.19 -4.22 -42.83
C PRO A 507 11.07 -4.86 -41.43
N SER A 508 11.12 -6.18 -41.34
CA SER A 508 11.09 -6.92 -40.06
C SER A 508 12.39 -6.83 -39.24
N GLN A 509 13.41 -6.17 -39.77
CA GLN A 509 14.73 -6.01 -39.14
C GLN A 509 15.14 -4.54 -39.00
N VAL A 510 14.32 -3.59 -39.47
CA VAL A 510 14.57 -2.15 -39.35
C VAL A 510 14.08 -1.66 -38.00
N GLY A 511 15.01 -1.41 -37.07
CA GLY A 511 14.72 -0.90 -35.73
C GLY A 511 14.69 0.64 -35.68
N ARG A 512 13.82 1.17 -34.83
CA ARG A 512 13.71 2.62 -34.56
C ARG A 512 13.46 2.87 -33.08
N ILE A 513 14.07 3.97 -32.59
CA ILE A 513 13.78 4.54 -31.28
C ILE A 513 13.31 5.96 -31.54
N HIS A 514 12.01 6.23 -31.36
CA HIS A 514 11.47 7.58 -31.50
C HIS A 514 11.44 8.31 -30.17
N PHE A 515 11.87 9.56 -30.17
CA PHE A 515 12.00 10.38 -28.98
C PHE A 515 11.62 11.84 -29.27
N ALA A 516 11.35 12.60 -28.22
CA ALA A 516 11.17 14.05 -28.27
C ALA A 516 12.28 14.75 -27.48
N LEU A 517 12.61 15.97 -27.93
CA LEU A 517 13.49 16.89 -27.21
C LEU A 517 12.62 17.79 -26.31
N HIS A 518 12.73 17.63 -24.99
CA HIS A 518 12.02 18.45 -24.03
C HIS A 518 12.98 19.36 -23.27
N HIS A 519 13.28 20.51 -23.89
CA HIS A 519 14.29 21.43 -23.37
C HIS A 519 13.91 22.07 -22.02
N GLU A 520 12.66 22.46 -21.84
CA GLU A 520 12.16 23.00 -20.56
C GLU A 520 12.36 22.00 -19.41
N GLY A 521 12.06 20.72 -19.65
CA GLY A 521 12.26 19.65 -18.69
C GLY A 521 13.68 19.07 -18.67
N ARG A 522 14.62 19.58 -19.49
CA ARG A 522 16.01 19.14 -19.62
C ARG A 522 16.14 17.63 -19.79
N ARG A 523 15.36 17.03 -20.71
CA ARG A 523 15.37 15.59 -20.96
C ARG A 523 14.96 15.22 -22.38
N LEU A 524 15.38 14.02 -22.80
CA LEU A 524 14.81 13.32 -23.94
C LEU A 524 13.67 12.43 -23.46
N ILE A 525 12.56 12.35 -24.22
CA ILE A 525 11.42 11.50 -23.90
C ILE A 525 11.27 10.46 -25.00
N VAL A 526 11.51 9.20 -24.69
CA VAL A 526 11.41 8.06 -25.63
C VAL A 526 9.98 7.52 -25.59
N ASP A 527 9.29 7.51 -26.75
CA ASP A 527 7.89 7.05 -26.85
C ASP A 527 7.75 5.73 -27.62
N HIS A 528 8.72 5.36 -28.44
CA HIS A 528 8.68 4.13 -29.21
C HIS A 528 10.04 3.46 -29.24
N VAL A 529 10.06 2.16 -28.95
CA VAL A 529 11.22 1.28 -29.11
C VAL A 529 10.77 0.04 -29.88
N GLY A 530 11.34 -0.23 -31.05
CA GLY A 530 10.95 -1.41 -31.81
C GLY A 530 11.17 -1.30 -33.31
N LEU A 531 10.34 -2.01 -34.07
CA LEU A 531 10.33 -1.94 -35.53
C LEU A 531 9.84 -0.56 -36.03
N LYS A 532 10.23 -0.23 -37.25
CA LYS A 532 9.78 1.00 -37.91
C LYS A 532 8.25 1.12 -37.87
N LEU A 533 7.73 2.33 -37.57
CA LEU A 533 6.30 2.57 -37.35
C LEU A 533 5.43 2.49 -38.62
N TYR A 534 6.03 2.52 -39.80
CA TYR A 534 5.36 2.56 -41.12
C TYR A 534 6.10 1.75 -42.16
#